data_3f1a0aa59dd8d8ff2d0b9d6768cc9bb2
#
_entry.id   3f1a0aa59dd8d8ff2d0b9d6768cc9bb2
#
_cell.length_a   1.000
_cell.length_b   1.000
_cell.length_c   1.000
_cell.angle_alpha   90.00
_cell.angle_beta   90.00
_cell.angle_gamma   90.00
#
_symmetry.space_group_name_H-M   'P 1'
#
loop_
_entity.id
_entity.type
_entity.pdbx_description
1 polymer ?
#
loop_
_entity_poly.entity_id
_entity_poly.type
_entity_poly.pdbx_seq_one_letter_code
_entity_poly.pdbx_strand_id
1 'polypeptide(L)'
;LAATWMVKRLALFRKAYPELEMNVVTPYEDPHFLLPEVDVGVLYGTGNWTGVRAEHILSEEVFPVCSPEYLKSSPPLKTPSDLTEHAIIRCTLASNPEWSQWLEAAGVADLKPRQNLRFHNRVQTIEAAIQGIGVSMARRPSVNEALDAGKLVIPFDIKITGFGAYYLVYPDQAG
;
A
#
# COMPACT_ATOMS: atom_id res chain seq x y z
N LEU A 1 0.82 0.23 6.30
CA LEU A 1 -0.19 1.25 6.60
C LEU A 1 -0.07 1.77 8.03
N ALA A 2 0.00 0.87 9.03
CA ALA A 2 0.03 1.26 10.43
C ALA A 2 1.16 2.25 10.75
N ALA A 3 2.37 2.00 10.24
CA ALA A 3 3.53 2.81 10.59
C ALA A 3 3.48 4.26 10.07
N THR A 4 2.84 4.50 8.95
CA THR A 4 2.87 5.84 8.32
C THR A 4 1.53 6.56 8.43
N TRP A 5 0.46 5.93 8.01
CA TRP A 5 -0.87 6.56 7.94
C TRP A 5 -1.55 6.65 9.31
N MET A 6 -1.50 5.56 10.09
CA MET A 6 -2.24 5.46 11.36
C MET A 6 -1.56 6.28 12.47
N VAL A 7 -0.24 6.18 12.64
CA VAL A 7 0.48 6.84 13.73
C VAL A 7 0.24 8.36 13.76
N LYS A 8 0.19 9.00 12.59
CA LYS A 8 -0.12 10.44 12.52
C LYS A 8 -1.53 10.77 13.01
N ARG A 9 -2.51 9.91 12.74
CA ARG A 9 -3.89 10.09 13.18
C ARG A 9 -4.07 9.80 14.64
N LEU A 10 -3.31 8.85 15.19
CA LEU A 10 -3.25 8.61 16.63
C LEU A 10 -2.74 9.85 17.40
N ALA A 11 -1.80 10.59 16.82
CA ALA A 11 -1.35 11.85 17.45
C ALA A 11 -2.48 12.90 17.54
N LEU A 12 -3.31 13.00 16.51
CA LEU A 12 -4.49 13.89 16.52
C LEU A 12 -5.57 13.36 17.48
N PHE A 13 -5.82 12.06 17.49
CA PHE A 13 -6.77 11.42 18.39
C PHE A 13 -6.38 11.64 19.85
N ARG A 14 -5.11 11.41 20.23
CA ARG A 14 -4.61 11.66 21.57
C ARG A 14 -4.75 13.12 22.00
N LYS A 15 -4.63 14.06 21.05
CA LYS A 15 -4.82 15.49 21.34
C LYS A 15 -6.30 15.81 21.63
N ALA A 16 -7.22 15.13 20.94
CA ALA A 16 -8.66 15.32 21.11
C ALA A 16 -9.20 14.62 22.37
N TYR A 17 -8.59 13.50 22.76
CA TYR A 17 -9.01 12.64 23.88
C TYR A 17 -7.81 12.31 24.78
N PRO A 18 -7.27 13.30 25.51
CA PRO A 18 -6.05 13.14 26.30
C PRO A 18 -6.22 12.21 27.51
N GLU A 19 -7.46 11.98 27.93
CA GLU A 19 -7.82 11.10 29.04
C GLU A 19 -7.78 9.61 28.69
N LEU A 20 -7.75 9.26 27.39
CA LEU A 20 -7.72 7.87 26.95
C LEU A 20 -6.28 7.35 26.91
N GLU A 21 -6.06 6.22 27.58
CA GLU A 21 -4.83 5.47 27.43
C GLU A 21 -4.88 4.63 26.14
N MET A 22 -3.82 4.67 25.35
CA MET A 22 -3.75 3.93 24.08
C MET A 22 -2.62 2.93 24.13
N ASN A 23 -2.97 1.67 23.93
CA ASN A 23 -2.02 0.58 23.66
C ASN A 23 -2.17 0.14 22.20
N VAL A 24 -1.13 0.31 21.39
CA VAL A 24 -1.16 -0.05 19.95
C VAL A 24 -0.37 -1.33 19.73
N VAL A 25 -1.05 -2.39 19.39
CA VAL A 25 -0.46 -3.68 19.09
C VAL A 25 -0.59 -3.99 17.60
N THR A 26 0.43 -4.63 17.02
CA THR A 26 0.38 -5.15 15.66
C THR A 26 0.56 -6.66 15.76
N PRO A 27 -0.49 -7.47 15.52
CA PRO A 27 -0.37 -8.91 15.58
C PRO A 27 0.54 -9.40 14.45
N TYR A 28 1.40 -10.36 14.76
CA TYR A 28 2.32 -10.99 13.80
C TYR A 28 1.65 -12.09 12.97
N GLU A 29 0.56 -12.65 13.47
CA GLU A 29 -0.17 -13.75 12.86
C GLU A 29 -1.59 -13.32 12.49
N ASP A 30 -2.23 -14.11 11.66
CA ASP A 30 -3.56 -13.87 11.11
C ASP A 30 -4.54 -13.39 12.20
N PRO A 31 -5.17 -12.23 12.02
CA PRO A 31 -6.05 -11.65 13.02
C PRO A 31 -7.36 -12.45 13.11
N HIS A 32 -7.28 -13.75 13.32
CA HIS A 32 -8.50 -14.54 13.51
C HIS A 32 -9.34 -14.03 14.68
N PHE A 33 -8.78 -13.12 15.50
CA PHE A 33 -9.61 -12.44 16.49
C PHE A 33 -8.94 -11.16 16.97
N LEU A 34 -9.74 -10.14 17.13
CA LEU A 34 -9.51 -9.14 18.15
C LEU A 34 -9.18 -9.90 19.44
N LEU A 35 -7.94 -9.79 19.88
CA LEU A 35 -7.57 -10.32 21.19
C LEU A 35 -8.61 -9.78 22.18
N PRO A 36 -9.04 -10.52 23.19
CA PRO A 36 -10.03 -10.06 24.17
C PRO A 36 -9.72 -8.70 24.79
N GLU A 37 -8.47 -8.27 24.67
CA GLU A 37 -7.92 -7.02 25.20
C GLU A 37 -7.90 -5.87 24.18
N VAL A 38 -8.41 -6.09 22.95
CA VAL A 38 -8.40 -5.07 21.89
C VAL A 38 -9.80 -4.51 21.69
N ASP A 39 -9.99 -3.25 22.02
CA ASP A 39 -11.28 -2.54 21.87
C ASP A 39 -11.61 -2.24 20.42
N VAL A 40 -10.59 -1.86 19.63
CA VAL A 40 -10.74 -1.44 18.22
C VAL A 40 -9.56 -1.91 17.40
N GLY A 41 -9.83 -2.45 16.22
CA GLY A 41 -8.82 -2.86 15.25
C GLY A 41 -8.93 -2.14 13.92
N VAL A 42 -7.83 -2.08 13.18
CA VAL A 42 -7.83 -1.70 11.76
C VAL A 42 -7.41 -2.92 10.95
N LEU A 43 -8.36 -3.49 10.24
CA LEU A 43 -8.15 -4.68 9.41
C LEU A 43 -8.17 -4.34 7.92
N TYR A 44 -7.40 -5.11 7.16
CA TYR A 44 -7.40 -5.07 5.70
C TYR A 44 -8.09 -6.32 5.15
N GLY A 45 -9.03 -6.13 4.24
CA GLY A 45 -9.75 -7.24 3.60
C GLY A 45 -11.04 -6.81 2.91
N THR A 46 -12.00 -7.72 2.88
CA THR A 46 -13.28 -7.53 2.18
C THR A 46 -14.39 -6.93 3.06
N GLY A 47 -14.15 -6.78 4.37
CA GLY A 47 -15.16 -6.27 5.31
C GLY A 47 -16.06 -7.34 5.94
N ASN A 48 -15.88 -8.60 5.57
CA ASN A 48 -16.74 -9.70 6.02
C ASN A 48 -16.06 -10.53 7.12
N TRP A 49 -16.10 -10.06 8.35
CA TRP A 49 -15.61 -10.78 9.52
C TRP A 49 -16.75 -11.11 10.47
N THR A 50 -16.75 -12.33 10.99
CA THR A 50 -17.79 -12.79 11.92
C THR A 50 -17.53 -12.26 13.34
N GLY A 51 -18.57 -11.84 14.04
CA GLY A 51 -18.50 -11.42 15.46
C GLY A 51 -17.97 -9.99 15.69
N VAL A 52 -17.81 -9.22 14.63
CA VAL A 52 -17.39 -7.81 14.72
C VAL A 52 -18.22 -6.92 13.80
N ARG A 53 -18.34 -5.68 14.15
CA ARG A 53 -18.75 -4.62 13.22
C ARG A 53 -17.53 -4.13 12.45
N ALA A 54 -17.73 -3.92 11.15
CA ALA A 54 -16.69 -3.44 10.26
C ALA A 54 -17.16 -2.16 9.55
N GLU A 55 -16.50 -1.05 9.83
CA GLU A 55 -16.77 0.21 9.17
C GLU A 55 -15.66 0.52 8.16
N HIS A 56 -16.04 0.77 6.91
CA HIS A 56 -15.10 1.09 5.85
C HIS A 56 -14.39 2.41 6.14
N ILE A 57 -13.06 2.39 6.18
CA ILE A 57 -12.24 3.60 6.38
C ILE A 57 -11.76 4.15 5.05
N LEU A 58 -11.13 3.29 4.23
CA LEU A 58 -10.55 3.68 2.94
C LEU A 58 -10.30 2.48 2.04
N SER A 59 -10.47 2.70 0.75
CA SER A 59 -10.10 1.75 -0.29
C SER A 59 -8.66 1.96 -0.74
N GLU A 60 -8.05 0.92 -1.27
CA GLU A 60 -6.72 1.01 -1.87
C GLU A 60 -6.80 1.27 -3.37
N GLU A 61 -5.92 2.14 -3.84
CA GLU A 61 -5.55 2.27 -5.24
C GLU A 61 -4.10 1.79 -5.39
N VAL A 62 -3.84 1.00 -6.41
CA VAL A 62 -2.52 0.43 -6.71
C VAL A 62 -2.07 0.92 -8.08
N PHE A 63 -0.87 1.47 -8.14
CA PHE A 63 -0.30 2.08 -9.34
C PHE A 63 1.23 2.05 -9.28
N PRO A 64 1.92 2.15 -10.43
CA PRO A 64 3.37 2.29 -10.48
C PRO A 64 3.83 3.66 -9.99
N VAL A 65 4.99 3.68 -9.34
CA VAL A 65 5.69 4.90 -8.93
C VAL A 65 7.18 4.78 -9.19
N CYS A 66 7.82 5.92 -9.42
CA CYS A 66 9.27 6.05 -9.46
C CYS A 66 9.68 7.44 -8.94
N SER A 67 10.96 7.67 -8.72
CA SER A 67 11.43 9.01 -8.37
C SER A 67 11.48 9.92 -9.62
N PRO A 68 11.32 11.26 -9.46
CA PRO A 68 11.52 12.20 -10.55
C PRO A 68 12.91 12.11 -11.18
N GLU A 69 13.93 11.80 -10.37
CA GLU A 69 15.31 11.64 -10.83
C GLU A 69 15.47 10.43 -11.75
N TYR A 70 14.78 9.33 -11.42
CA TYR A 70 14.73 8.15 -12.28
C TYR A 70 14.18 8.49 -13.67
N LEU A 71 13.08 9.27 -13.75
CA LEU A 71 12.52 9.69 -15.04
C LEU A 71 13.47 10.56 -15.87
N LYS A 72 14.33 11.35 -15.22
CA LYS A 72 15.30 12.21 -15.91
C LYS A 72 16.50 11.46 -16.44
N SER A 73 16.95 10.44 -15.70
CA SER A 73 18.18 9.71 -15.98
C SER A 73 17.99 8.40 -16.75
N SER A 74 16.74 7.95 -16.94
CA SER A 74 16.37 6.71 -17.62
C SER A 74 15.83 6.96 -19.04
N PRO A 75 15.67 5.93 -19.87
CA PRO A 75 14.91 6.03 -21.10
C PRO A 75 13.51 6.64 -20.89
N PRO A 76 12.87 7.19 -21.91
CA PRO A 76 11.53 7.73 -21.77
C PRO A 76 10.55 6.70 -21.21
N LEU A 77 9.72 7.11 -20.24
CA LEU A 77 8.68 6.31 -19.60
C LEU A 77 7.33 7.01 -19.78
N LYS A 78 6.80 7.01 -21.00
CA LYS A 78 5.57 7.72 -21.37
C LYS A 78 4.36 6.80 -21.48
N THR A 79 4.58 5.56 -21.88
CA THR A 79 3.54 4.54 -22.06
C THR A 79 3.89 3.29 -21.25
N PRO A 80 2.90 2.47 -20.87
CA PRO A 80 3.17 1.19 -20.19
C PRO A 80 4.16 0.28 -20.93
N SER A 81 4.16 0.30 -22.25
CA SER A 81 5.07 -0.50 -23.08
C SER A 81 6.54 -0.11 -22.89
N ASP A 82 6.84 1.11 -22.50
CA ASP A 82 8.20 1.56 -22.26
C ASP A 82 8.87 0.86 -21.07
N LEU A 83 8.08 0.22 -20.18
CA LEU A 83 8.60 -0.59 -19.08
C LEU A 83 9.51 -1.74 -19.53
N THR A 84 9.50 -2.12 -20.82
CA THR A 84 10.47 -3.07 -21.40
C THR A 84 11.91 -2.61 -21.23
N GLU A 85 12.16 -1.30 -21.24
CA GLU A 85 13.50 -0.71 -21.11
C GLU A 85 13.85 -0.37 -19.65
N HIS A 86 12.94 -0.66 -18.70
CA HIS A 86 13.08 -0.25 -17.32
C HIS A 86 13.26 -1.42 -16.34
N ALA A 87 13.84 -1.11 -15.18
CA ALA A 87 13.85 -2.00 -14.05
C ALA A 87 12.51 -1.91 -13.30
N ILE A 88 11.85 -3.03 -13.09
CA ILE A 88 10.70 -3.10 -12.18
C ILE A 88 11.08 -3.72 -10.84
N ILE A 89 10.49 -3.19 -9.78
CA ILE A 89 10.74 -3.58 -8.40
C ILE A 89 9.51 -4.37 -7.90
N ARG A 90 9.77 -5.59 -7.42
CA ARG A 90 8.74 -6.51 -6.92
C ARG A 90 8.89 -6.78 -5.43
N CYS A 91 7.77 -6.83 -4.73
CA CYS A 91 7.70 -7.32 -3.35
C CYS A 91 7.47 -8.84 -3.37
N THR A 92 8.28 -9.59 -2.58
CA THR A 92 8.17 -11.07 -2.52
C THR A 92 7.42 -11.58 -1.30
N LEU A 93 7.13 -10.73 -0.31
CA LEU A 93 6.45 -11.13 0.94
C LEU A 93 5.01 -11.59 0.72
N ALA A 94 4.34 -11.12 -0.30
CA ALA A 94 3.01 -11.53 -0.64
C ALA A 94 3.01 -12.18 -2.03
N SER A 95 2.24 -13.23 -2.20
CA SER A 95 1.85 -13.78 -3.52
C SER A 95 0.97 -12.76 -4.25
N ASN A 96 1.47 -11.53 -4.39
CA ASN A 96 0.66 -10.41 -4.82
C ASN A 96 0.78 -10.20 -6.32
N PRO A 97 -0.30 -10.42 -7.07
CA PRO A 97 -0.32 -10.28 -8.52
C PRO A 97 -0.36 -8.83 -9.01
N GLU A 98 -0.03 -7.82 -8.16
CA GLU A 98 -0.16 -6.40 -8.48
C GLU A 98 0.42 -6.04 -9.85
N TRP A 99 1.67 -6.45 -10.12
CA TRP A 99 2.28 -6.19 -11.40
C TRP A 99 1.55 -6.86 -12.55
N SER A 100 1.15 -8.13 -12.42
CA SER A 100 0.45 -8.84 -13.50
C SER A 100 -0.93 -8.23 -13.76
N GLN A 101 -1.68 -7.94 -12.72
CA GLN A 101 -3.01 -7.31 -12.85
C GLN A 101 -2.91 -5.89 -13.41
N TRP A 102 -1.89 -5.12 -12.99
CA TRP A 102 -1.69 -3.79 -13.54
C TRP A 102 -1.28 -3.83 -15.02
N LEU A 103 -0.36 -4.72 -15.40
CA LEU A 103 0.06 -4.89 -16.80
C LEU A 103 -1.10 -5.34 -17.69
N GLU A 104 -1.99 -6.20 -17.17
CA GLU A 104 -3.21 -6.59 -17.85
C GLU A 104 -4.15 -5.39 -18.05
N ALA A 105 -4.41 -4.63 -16.98
CA ALA A 105 -5.24 -3.42 -17.03
C ALA A 105 -4.65 -2.34 -17.96
N ALA A 106 -3.33 -2.29 -18.09
CA ALA A 106 -2.61 -1.40 -18.97
C ALA A 106 -2.53 -1.89 -20.43
N GLY A 107 -3.07 -3.09 -20.73
CA GLY A 107 -3.07 -3.67 -22.08
C GLY A 107 -1.71 -4.20 -22.55
N VAL A 108 -0.80 -4.51 -21.62
CA VAL A 108 0.58 -4.99 -21.88
C VAL A 108 0.92 -6.22 -21.03
N ALA A 109 -0.01 -7.17 -20.92
CA ALA A 109 0.10 -8.35 -20.05
C ALA A 109 1.38 -9.18 -20.24
N ASP A 110 1.85 -9.31 -21.49
CA ASP A 110 3.03 -10.12 -21.86
C ASP A 110 4.36 -9.36 -21.75
N LEU A 111 4.34 -8.14 -21.23
CA LEU A 111 5.52 -7.29 -21.11
C LEU A 111 6.61 -7.95 -20.26
N LYS A 112 7.82 -7.99 -20.82
CA LYS A 112 9.03 -8.45 -20.13
C LYS A 112 9.92 -7.25 -19.84
N PRO A 113 10.04 -6.82 -18.58
CA PRO A 113 10.88 -5.70 -18.23
C PRO A 113 12.36 -6.04 -18.40
N ARG A 114 13.19 -5.03 -18.65
CA ARG A 114 14.64 -5.17 -18.79
C ARG A 114 15.28 -5.84 -17.57
N GLN A 115 14.83 -5.48 -16.37
CA GLN A 115 15.31 -6.05 -15.11
C GLN A 115 14.17 -6.26 -14.14
N ASN A 116 14.26 -7.31 -13.31
CA ASN A 116 13.38 -7.55 -12.18
C ASN A 116 14.21 -7.51 -10.90
N LEU A 117 13.97 -6.50 -10.07
CA LEU A 117 14.54 -6.40 -8.72
C LEU A 117 13.50 -6.91 -7.72
N ARG A 118 13.97 -7.66 -6.72
CA ARG A 118 13.09 -8.27 -5.74
C ARG A 118 13.52 -7.88 -4.33
N PHE A 119 12.56 -7.40 -3.55
CA PHE A 119 12.74 -7.07 -2.15
C PHE A 119 11.72 -7.84 -1.32
N HIS A 120 12.06 -8.13 -0.08
CA HIS A 120 11.20 -8.96 0.76
C HIS A 120 9.93 -8.23 1.21
N ASN A 121 9.98 -6.92 1.45
CA ASN A 121 8.84 -6.16 1.93
C ASN A 121 8.60 -4.86 1.14
N ARG A 122 7.39 -4.32 1.27
CA ARG A 122 6.94 -3.14 0.55
C ARG A 122 7.67 -1.85 0.94
N VAL A 123 8.09 -1.71 2.18
CA VAL A 123 8.85 -0.52 2.61
C VAL A 123 10.15 -0.42 1.80
N GLN A 124 10.83 -1.56 1.63
CA GLN A 124 12.06 -1.62 0.83
C GLN A 124 11.81 -1.33 -0.65
N THR A 125 10.70 -1.81 -1.23
CA THR A 125 10.38 -1.54 -2.64
C THR A 125 10.09 -0.07 -2.89
N ILE A 126 9.41 0.59 -1.98
CA ILE A 126 9.11 2.02 -2.08
C ILE A 126 10.38 2.85 -1.87
N GLU A 127 11.21 2.51 -0.88
CA GLU A 127 12.49 3.18 -0.68
C GLU A 127 13.40 3.03 -1.91
N ALA A 128 13.48 1.84 -2.51
CA ALA A 128 14.24 1.61 -3.74
C ALA A 128 13.74 2.49 -4.91
N ALA A 129 12.43 2.69 -5.02
CA ALA A 129 11.87 3.60 -6.03
C ALA A 129 12.23 5.07 -5.74
N ILE A 130 12.20 5.51 -4.47
CA ILE A 130 12.64 6.85 -4.04
C ILE A 130 14.10 7.08 -4.40
N GLN A 131 14.95 6.08 -4.19
CA GLN A 131 16.38 6.12 -4.51
C GLN A 131 16.69 6.00 -6.01
N GLY A 132 15.68 5.97 -6.88
CA GLY A 132 15.87 5.95 -8.33
C GLY A 132 16.38 4.62 -8.88
N ILE A 133 16.13 3.51 -8.20
CA ILE A 133 16.56 2.17 -8.65
C ILE A 133 15.66 1.62 -9.76
N GLY A 134 14.39 2.03 -9.80
CA GLY A 134 13.43 1.54 -10.78
C GLY A 134 12.00 1.95 -10.48
N VAL A 135 11.06 1.26 -11.13
CA VAL A 135 9.62 1.47 -10.98
C VAL A 135 9.02 0.42 -10.03
N SER A 136 8.32 0.85 -8.99
CA SER A 136 7.68 -0.02 -8.00
C SER A 136 6.16 0.13 -8.03
N MET A 137 5.43 -0.94 -7.69
CA MET A 137 4.02 -0.81 -7.35
C MET A 137 3.86 -0.16 -5.98
N ALA A 138 2.96 0.79 -5.91
CA ALA A 138 2.62 1.51 -4.68
C ALA A 138 1.13 1.42 -4.38
N ARG A 139 0.77 1.61 -3.12
CA ARG A 139 -0.60 1.62 -2.63
C ARG A 139 -0.91 2.95 -1.95
N ARG A 140 -1.96 3.61 -2.41
CA ARG A 140 -2.53 4.71 -1.66
C ARG A 140 -3.32 4.15 -0.46
N PRO A 141 -3.25 4.71 0.74
CA PRO A 141 -2.62 6.00 1.09
C PRO A 141 -1.16 5.92 1.54
N SER A 142 -0.51 4.75 1.49
CA SER A 142 0.82 4.53 2.10
C SER A 142 1.93 5.41 1.52
N VAL A 143 1.76 5.87 0.28
CA VAL A 143 2.76 6.68 -0.43
C VAL A 143 2.37 8.15 -0.60
N ASN A 144 1.22 8.59 -0.07
CA ASN A 144 0.77 9.97 -0.24
C ASN A 144 1.83 10.98 0.17
N GLU A 145 2.50 10.78 1.31
CA GLU A 145 3.53 11.70 1.78
C GLU A 145 4.73 11.80 0.84
N ALA A 146 5.14 10.68 0.26
CA ALA A 146 6.25 10.67 -0.69
C ALA A 146 5.86 11.34 -2.02
N LEU A 147 4.59 11.22 -2.44
CA LEU A 147 4.03 11.91 -3.59
C LEU A 147 3.93 13.42 -3.31
N ASP A 148 3.35 13.82 -2.18
CA ASP A 148 3.18 15.22 -1.77
C ASP A 148 4.53 15.93 -1.59
N ALA A 149 5.53 15.20 -1.09
CA ALA A 149 6.90 15.70 -0.96
C ALA A 149 7.71 15.70 -2.27
N GLY A 150 7.13 15.25 -3.38
CA GLY A 150 7.80 15.16 -4.69
C GLY A 150 8.93 14.14 -4.75
N LYS A 151 9.01 13.21 -3.78
CA LYS A 151 9.99 12.11 -3.79
C LYS A 151 9.62 10.99 -4.76
N LEU A 152 8.33 10.85 -5.01
CA LEU A 152 7.76 9.92 -5.97
C LEU A 152 6.83 10.64 -6.93
N VAL A 153 6.69 10.08 -8.13
CA VAL A 153 5.73 10.47 -9.14
C VAL A 153 5.01 9.24 -9.69
N ILE A 154 3.82 9.43 -10.22
CA ILE A 154 3.02 8.40 -10.88
C ILE A 154 3.24 8.56 -12.38
N PRO A 155 3.98 7.66 -13.06
CA PRO A 155 4.32 7.83 -14.47
C PRO A 155 3.14 7.60 -15.42
N PHE A 156 2.09 6.87 -14.99
CA PHE A 156 0.94 6.51 -15.82
C PHE A 156 -0.38 6.77 -15.09
N ASP A 157 -1.35 7.34 -15.79
CA ASP A 157 -2.72 7.54 -15.26
C ASP A 157 -3.55 6.24 -15.36
N ILE A 158 -2.98 5.14 -14.85
CA ILE A 158 -3.62 3.83 -14.76
C ILE A 158 -3.47 3.33 -13.34
N LYS A 159 -4.59 3.05 -12.70
CA LYS A 159 -4.66 2.49 -11.35
C LYS A 159 -5.61 1.30 -11.31
N ILE A 160 -5.31 0.36 -10.47
CA ILE A 160 -6.17 -0.80 -10.20
C ILE A 160 -6.66 -0.76 -8.76
N THR A 161 -7.85 -1.31 -8.56
CA THR A 161 -8.54 -1.41 -7.28
C THR A 161 -9.01 -2.85 -7.07
N GLY A 162 -9.67 -3.14 -5.96
CA GLY A 162 -10.29 -4.45 -5.76
C GLY A 162 -9.44 -5.46 -5.00
N PHE A 163 -8.28 -5.06 -4.49
CA PHE A 163 -7.47 -5.94 -3.63
C PHE A 163 -8.01 -6.05 -2.20
N GLY A 164 -8.84 -5.11 -1.77
CA GLY A 164 -9.39 -4.97 -0.45
C GLY A 164 -9.50 -3.51 -0.02
N ALA A 165 -9.94 -3.33 1.22
CA ALA A 165 -10.05 -2.01 1.84
C ALA A 165 -9.64 -2.10 3.31
N TYR A 166 -9.45 -0.95 3.94
CA TYR A 166 -9.22 -0.87 5.37
C TYR A 166 -10.52 -0.57 6.09
N TYR A 167 -10.73 -1.30 7.17
CA TYR A 167 -11.93 -1.21 7.99
C TYR A 167 -11.53 -0.98 9.44
N LEU A 168 -12.28 -0.12 10.12
CA LEU A 168 -12.31 -0.08 11.57
C LEU A 168 -13.20 -1.22 12.03
N VAL A 169 -12.70 -2.07 12.91
CA VAL A 169 -13.45 -3.21 13.44
C VAL A 169 -13.48 -3.16 14.96
N TYR A 170 -14.61 -3.49 15.53
CA TYR A 170 -14.84 -3.57 16.97
C TYR A 170 -15.88 -4.64 17.30
N PRO A 171 -15.89 -5.17 18.53
CA PRO A 171 -16.85 -6.20 18.92
C PRO A 171 -18.28 -5.76 18.66
N ASP A 172 -19.10 -6.66 18.12
CA ASP A 172 -20.53 -6.41 18.01
C ASP A 172 -21.16 -6.55 19.40
N GLN A 173 -21.49 -5.43 20.04
CA GLN A 173 -22.10 -5.40 21.37
C GLN A 173 -23.58 -5.83 21.36
N ALA A 174 -24.09 -6.39 20.26
CA ALA A 174 -25.42 -6.93 20.17
C ALA A 174 -25.46 -8.38 20.71
N GLY A 175 -25.40 -8.51 22.03
CA GLY A 175 -25.60 -9.74 22.79
C GLY A 175 -26.23 -9.42 24.14
#